data_6529ba7942a3659d19ba5dd32a58b36d
#
_entry.id   6529ba7942a3659d19ba5dd32a58b36d
#
_cell.length_a   1.000
_cell.length_b   1.000
_cell.length_c   1.000
_cell.angle_alpha   90.00
_cell.angle_beta   90.00
_cell.angle_gamma   90.00
#
_symmetry.space_group_name_H-M   'P 1'
#
loop_
_entity.id
_entity.type
_entity.pdbx_description
1 polymer ?
#
loop_
_entity_poly.entity_id
_entity_poly.type
_entity_poly.pdbx_seq_one_letter_code
_entity_poly.pdbx_strand_id
1 'polypeptide(L)'
;EFLKIGCDQNAQVGVTHSVWHGFNYSPADAPFPGWVQYGSYYNENNTWWPYFKYLNAYKGRLSSQFQNADMYTDMIILPPNYDMWGEIGVQTDPFPGTLNVLYTSLIWEAICKNGGAADYTSEIVLNASTVKNGKLCYGPKQYGTLFLPEVTSTAPSTLAKIHEFVSQGGRVFCIEKYPSK
;
A
#
# COMPACT_ATOMS: atom_id res chain seq x y z
N GLU A 1 -23.09 -0.04 1.32
CA GLU A 1 -22.17 -0.53 2.38
C GLU A 1 -20.78 -0.82 1.83
N PHE A 2 -20.60 -1.61 0.78
CA PHE A 2 -19.31 -1.94 0.18
C PHE A 2 -18.46 -0.70 -0.19
N LEU A 3 -19.06 0.30 -0.81
CA LEU A 3 -18.34 1.52 -1.18
C LEU A 3 -17.82 2.28 0.04
N LYS A 4 -18.58 2.27 1.14
CA LYS A 4 -18.12 2.89 2.39
C LYS A 4 -16.95 2.13 2.99
N ILE A 5 -17.01 0.79 3.02
CA ILE A 5 -15.92 -0.07 3.49
C ILE A 5 -14.64 0.23 2.68
N GLY A 6 -14.74 0.30 1.35
CA GLY A 6 -13.59 0.66 0.52
C GLY A 6 -13.03 2.06 0.82
N CYS A 7 -13.88 3.05 1.12
CA CYS A 7 -13.42 4.37 1.55
C CYS A 7 -12.66 4.31 2.88
N ASP A 8 -13.17 3.54 3.84
CA ASP A 8 -12.57 3.40 5.16
C ASP A 8 -11.21 2.67 5.08
N GLN A 9 -11.13 1.59 4.32
CA GLN A 9 -9.90 0.84 4.10
C GLN A 9 -8.83 1.71 3.41
N ASN A 10 -9.21 2.46 2.38
CA ASN A 10 -8.29 3.38 1.72
C ASN A 10 -7.79 4.47 2.68
N ALA A 11 -8.66 5.01 3.54
CA ALA A 11 -8.27 5.99 4.53
C ALA A 11 -7.28 5.42 5.55
N GLN A 12 -7.46 4.16 5.98
CA GLN A 12 -6.56 3.47 6.91
C GLN A 12 -5.13 3.33 6.36
N VAL A 13 -4.97 3.20 5.04
CA VAL A 13 -3.65 3.09 4.40
C VAL A 13 -3.10 4.44 3.92
N GLY A 14 -3.71 5.54 4.35
CA GLY A 14 -3.21 6.89 4.08
C GLY A 14 -3.69 7.49 2.75
N VAL A 15 -4.67 6.89 2.06
CA VAL A 15 -5.27 7.48 0.87
C VAL A 15 -6.24 8.59 1.30
N THR A 16 -5.77 9.82 1.23
CA THR A 16 -6.54 11.00 1.68
C THR A 16 -7.38 11.63 0.58
N HIS A 17 -7.07 11.32 -0.68
CA HIS A 17 -7.82 11.84 -1.83
C HIS A 17 -8.06 10.73 -2.83
N SER A 18 -9.28 10.61 -3.34
CA SER A 18 -9.62 9.60 -4.34
C SER A 18 -10.69 10.10 -5.31
N VAL A 19 -10.58 9.65 -6.53
CA VAL A 19 -11.51 9.94 -7.61
C VAL A 19 -12.27 8.66 -7.93
N TRP A 20 -13.60 8.78 -8.04
CA TRP A 20 -14.42 7.64 -8.42
C TRP A 20 -14.16 7.26 -9.89
N HIS A 21 -13.90 5.99 -10.13
CA HIS A 21 -13.79 5.45 -11.48
C HIS A 21 -15.01 4.59 -11.78
N GLY A 22 -15.90 4.98 -12.63
CA GLY A 22 -16.04 6.30 -13.23
C GLY A 22 -17.52 6.52 -13.54
N PHE A 23 -17.88 7.76 -13.89
CA PHE A 23 -19.22 8.08 -14.37
C PHE A 23 -19.47 7.43 -15.73
N ASN A 24 -20.48 6.59 -15.82
CA ASN A 24 -20.83 5.89 -17.05
C ASN A 24 -21.93 6.67 -17.76
N TYR A 25 -21.53 7.45 -18.77
CA TYR A 25 -22.52 8.12 -19.62
C TYR A 25 -23.39 7.09 -20.36
N SER A 26 -24.69 7.33 -20.37
CA SER A 26 -25.63 6.54 -21.15
C SER A 26 -26.63 7.45 -21.84
N PRO A 27 -26.98 7.19 -23.11
CA PRO A 27 -28.07 7.93 -23.77
C PRO A 27 -29.40 7.64 -23.08
N ALA A 28 -30.38 8.56 -23.25
CA ALA A 28 -31.65 8.51 -22.56
C ALA A 28 -32.49 7.25 -22.88
N ASP A 29 -32.28 6.67 -24.05
CA ASP A 29 -32.95 5.46 -24.54
C ASP A 29 -32.23 4.16 -24.21
N ALA A 30 -31.06 4.23 -23.57
CA ALA A 30 -30.35 3.03 -23.15
C ALA A 30 -31.10 2.28 -22.04
N PRO A 31 -31.32 0.98 -22.21
CA PRO A 31 -31.98 0.18 -21.16
C PRO A 31 -31.13 0.13 -19.88
N PHE A 32 -31.77 -0.01 -18.73
CA PHE A 32 -31.03 -0.23 -17.46
C PHE A 32 -30.09 -1.45 -17.58
N PRO A 33 -28.87 -1.36 -17.12
CA PRO A 33 -28.25 -0.31 -16.29
C PRO A 33 -27.55 0.82 -17.08
N GLY A 34 -27.77 0.92 -18.36
CA GLY A 34 -27.08 1.83 -19.25
C GLY A 34 -25.84 1.22 -19.90
N TRP A 35 -25.04 2.04 -20.56
CA TRP A 35 -23.79 1.63 -21.20
C TRP A 35 -22.67 1.55 -20.18
N VAL A 36 -22.47 0.38 -19.60
CA VAL A 36 -21.41 0.15 -18.62
C VAL A 36 -20.39 -0.81 -19.21
N GLN A 37 -19.17 -0.35 -19.40
CA GLN A 37 -18.08 -1.18 -19.90
C GLN A 37 -17.09 -1.55 -18.80
N TYR A 38 -16.73 -0.59 -17.92
CA TYR A 38 -15.83 -0.79 -16.80
C TYR A 38 -16.33 -0.07 -15.55
N GLY A 39 -15.96 -0.58 -14.40
CA GLY A 39 -16.21 0.07 -13.12
C GLY A 39 -17.59 -0.19 -12.55
N SER A 40 -17.88 0.54 -11.51
CA SER A 40 -19.18 0.50 -10.84
C SER A 40 -20.17 1.43 -11.53
N TYR A 41 -21.44 1.13 -11.43
CA TYR A 41 -22.54 1.87 -12.08
C TYR A 41 -22.75 3.27 -11.47
N TYR A 42 -21.77 4.16 -11.57
CA TYR A 42 -21.84 5.54 -11.07
C TYR A 42 -22.53 6.43 -12.10
N ASN A 43 -23.86 6.31 -12.17
CA ASN A 43 -24.69 7.15 -13.02
C ASN A 43 -26.10 7.29 -12.44
N GLU A 44 -26.87 8.23 -13.00
CA GLU A 44 -28.24 8.54 -12.58
C GLU A 44 -29.24 7.40 -12.77
N ASN A 45 -28.95 6.43 -13.61
CA ASN A 45 -29.81 5.26 -13.83
C ASN A 45 -29.76 4.26 -12.66
N ASN A 46 -28.76 4.38 -11.77
CA ASN A 46 -28.65 3.49 -10.64
C ASN A 46 -29.59 3.90 -9.51
N THR A 47 -30.26 2.93 -8.92
CA THR A 47 -31.27 3.13 -7.86
C THR A 47 -30.72 3.82 -6.60
N TRP A 48 -29.43 3.69 -6.32
CA TRP A 48 -28.78 4.35 -5.18
C TRP A 48 -28.18 5.74 -5.52
N TRP A 49 -28.18 6.16 -6.77
CA TRP A 49 -27.61 7.44 -7.19
C TRP A 49 -28.10 8.67 -6.40
N PRO A 50 -29.40 8.82 -6.08
CA PRO A 50 -29.86 9.95 -5.27
C PRO A 50 -29.21 10.03 -3.88
N TYR A 51 -28.71 8.91 -3.37
CA TYR A 51 -28.04 8.80 -2.06
C TYR A 51 -26.53 8.93 -2.14
N PHE A 52 -25.95 8.92 -3.33
CA PHE A 52 -24.50 8.98 -3.55
C PHE A 52 -23.87 10.23 -2.95
N LYS A 53 -24.59 11.35 -2.94
CA LYS A 53 -24.18 12.59 -2.29
C LYS A 53 -23.80 12.42 -0.82
N TYR A 54 -24.45 11.52 -0.09
CA TYR A 54 -24.14 11.27 1.33
C TYR A 54 -22.83 10.52 1.50
N LEU A 55 -22.54 9.58 0.61
CA LEU A 55 -21.24 8.90 0.59
C LEU A 55 -20.12 9.87 0.23
N ASN A 56 -20.33 10.74 -0.76
CA ASN A 56 -19.37 11.78 -1.13
C ASN A 56 -19.13 12.78 0.01
N ALA A 57 -20.17 13.20 0.71
CA ALA A 57 -20.04 14.07 1.87
C ALA A 57 -19.28 13.37 3.02
N TYR A 58 -19.53 12.08 3.28
CA TYR A 58 -18.79 11.29 4.23
C TYR A 58 -17.29 11.22 3.86
N LYS A 59 -16.99 10.86 2.62
CA LYS A 59 -15.64 10.78 2.08
C LYS A 59 -14.91 12.14 2.14
N GLY A 60 -15.61 13.23 1.83
CA GLY A 60 -15.07 14.59 1.95
C GLY A 60 -14.65 14.92 3.39
N ARG A 61 -15.43 14.52 4.39
CA ARG A 61 -15.07 14.70 5.80
C ARG A 61 -13.84 13.87 6.18
N LEU A 62 -13.76 12.59 5.76
CA LEU A 62 -12.56 11.77 5.97
C LEU A 62 -11.33 12.42 5.34
N SER A 63 -11.43 12.80 4.07
CA SER A 63 -10.34 13.47 3.35
C SER A 63 -9.86 14.72 4.08
N SER A 64 -10.79 15.57 4.53
CA SER A 64 -10.46 16.80 5.26
C SER A 64 -9.71 16.52 6.56
N GLN A 65 -10.05 15.47 7.28
CA GLN A 65 -9.37 15.10 8.52
C GLN A 65 -7.96 14.56 8.26
N PHE A 66 -7.79 13.71 7.26
CA PHE A 66 -6.53 13.03 7.02
C PHE A 66 -5.53 13.81 6.16
N GLN A 67 -5.96 14.79 5.37
CA GLN A 67 -5.04 15.63 4.58
C GLN A 67 -4.02 16.42 5.42
N ASN A 68 -4.38 16.74 6.65
CA ASN A 68 -3.53 17.49 7.58
C ASN A 68 -3.00 16.61 8.71
N ALA A 69 -3.05 15.29 8.57
CA ALA A 69 -2.57 14.33 9.55
C ALA A 69 -1.43 13.50 8.97
N ASP A 70 -0.43 13.21 9.79
CA ASP A 70 0.61 12.22 9.46
C ASP A 70 0.19 10.86 9.97
N MET A 71 0.16 9.87 9.09
CA MET A 71 -0.08 8.49 9.50
C MET A 71 1.09 8.02 10.37
N TYR A 72 0.78 7.59 11.58
CA TYR A 72 1.80 7.00 12.46
C TYR A 72 2.17 5.61 11.96
N THR A 73 3.45 5.41 11.65
CA THR A 73 4.04 4.12 11.29
C THR A 73 5.43 4.03 11.91
N ASP A 74 5.71 2.94 12.62
CA ASP A 74 7.01 2.67 13.25
C ASP A 74 7.67 1.38 12.75
N MET A 75 7.02 0.71 11.80
CA MET A 75 7.46 -0.50 11.13
C MET A 75 7.55 -0.28 9.63
N ILE A 76 8.50 -0.96 8.99
CA ILE A 76 8.72 -0.87 7.56
C ILE A 76 8.90 -2.27 6.96
N ILE A 77 8.37 -2.50 5.79
CA ILE A 77 8.44 -3.78 5.08
C ILE A 77 9.19 -3.56 3.77
N LEU A 78 10.29 -4.28 3.58
CA LEU A 78 11.00 -4.33 2.30
C LEU A 78 10.58 -5.60 1.56
N PRO A 79 9.77 -5.51 0.50
CA PRO A 79 9.44 -6.65 -0.34
C PRO A 79 10.68 -7.23 -1.03
N PRO A 80 10.63 -8.49 -1.53
CA PRO A 80 11.74 -9.13 -2.25
C PRO A 80 11.86 -8.59 -3.69
N ASN A 81 12.11 -7.26 -3.85
CA ASN A 81 12.06 -6.59 -5.14
C ASN A 81 13.06 -7.14 -6.14
N TYR A 82 14.32 -7.39 -5.72
CA TYR A 82 15.36 -7.93 -6.60
C TYR A 82 15.04 -9.37 -7.02
N ASP A 83 14.51 -10.18 -6.11
CA ASP A 83 14.10 -11.56 -6.40
C ASP A 83 12.96 -11.55 -7.42
N MET A 84 11.95 -10.69 -7.22
CA MET A 84 10.83 -10.52 -8.13
C MET A 84 11.28 -10.06 -9.53
N TRP A 85 12.13 -9.05 -9.60
CA TRP A 85 12.64 -8.55 -10.89
C TRP A 85 13.46 -9.59 -11.64
N GLY A 86 14.19 -10.45 -10.92
CA GLY A 86 14.92 -11.56 -11.52
C GLY A 86 14.02 -12.62 -12.14
N GLU A 87 12.81 -12.78 -11.63
CA GLU A 87 11.84 -13.79 -12.11
C GLU A 87 10.90 -13.28 -13.21
N ILE A 88 10.60 -12.00 -13.24
CA ILE A 88 9.58 -11.42 -14.13
C ILE A 88 9.97 -11.55 -15.63
N GLY A 89 11.22 -11.32 -15.97
CA GLY A 89 11.67 -11.28 -17.38
C GLY A 89 10.92 -10.24 -18.21
N VAL A 90 10.73 -10.51 -19.49
CA VAL A 90 9.96 -9.63 -20.40
C VAL A 90 8.48 -9.82 -20.16
N GLN A 91 7.82 -8.75 -19.74
CA GLN A 91 6.37 -8.77 -19.50
C GLN A 91 5.60 -8.55 -20.80
N THR A 92 4.76 -9.51 -21.14
CA THR A 92 3.80 -9.43 -22.24
C THR A 92 2.38 -9.13 -21.76
N ASP A 93 2.12 -9.29 -20.47
CA ASP A 93 0.84 -9.01 -19.83
C ASP A 93 0.98 -7.79 -18.90
N PRO A 94 0.16 -6.73 -19.06
CA PRO A 94 0.17 -5.56 -18.18
C PRO A 94 -0.25 -5.88 -16.73
N PHE A 95 -0.90 -7.03 -16.51
CA PHE A 95 -1.35 -7.48 -15.18
C PHE A 95 -0.82 -8.89 -14.87
N PRO A 96 0.49 -9.06 -14.67
CA PRO A 96 1.05 -10.37 -14.39
C PRO A 96 0.49 -10.93 -13.07
N GLY A 97 -0.38 -11.92 -13.17
CA GLY A 97 -1.00 -12.59 -12.02
C GLY A 97 -0.04 -13.51 -11.24
N THR A 98 1.20 -13.62 -11.68
CA THR A 98 2.19 -14.55 -11.14
C THR A 98 3.02 -14.00 -9.98
N LEU A 99 2.98 -12.69 -9.74
CA LEU A 99 3.75 -12.06 -8.67
C LEU A 99 2.94 -12.00 -7.38
N ASN A 100 2.74 -13.15 -6.77
CA ASN A 100 2.10 -13.20 -5.46
C ASN A 100 3.15 -13.19 -4.35
N VAL A 101 3.44 -12.01 -3.82
CA VAL A 101 4.31 -11.85 -2.64
C VAL A 101 3.44 -12.03 -1.40
N LEU A 102 3.01 -13.26 -1.17
CA LEU A 102 2.02 -13.63 -0.17
C LEU A 102 2.38 -13.09 1.24
N TYR A 103 3.61 -13.29 1.67
CA TYR A 103 4.04 -12.87 3.02
C TYR A 103 4.10 -11.35 3.18
N THR A 104 4.32 -10.59 2.11
CA THR A 104 4.33 -9.12 2.16
C THR A 104 2.98 -8.57 2.61
N SER A 105 1.89 -9.05 2.00
CA SER A 105 0.54 -8.64 2.37
C SER A 105 0.10 -9.22 3.72
N LEU A 106 0.42 -10.48 4.01
CA LEU A 106 0.06 -11.13 5.28
C LEU A 106 0.72 -10.46 6.49
N ILE A 107 1.98 -10.05 6.38
CA ILE A 107 2.68 -9.32 7.44
C ILE A 107 2.01 -7.98 7.69
N TRP A 108 1.73 -7.23 6.62
CA TRP A 108 1.03 -5.94 6.73
C TRP A 108 -0.34 -6.10 7.39
N GLU A 109 -1.12 -7.07 6.96
CA GLU A 109 -2.42 -7.37 7.58
C GLU A 109 -2.30 -7.76 9.06
N ALA A 110 -1.33 -8.61 9.39
CA ALA A 110 -1.10 -9.02 10.76
C ALA A 110 -0.74 -7.83 11.67
N ILE A 111 0.12 -6.94 11.19
CA ILE A 111 0.46 -5.70 11.90
C ILE A 111 -0.79 -4.85 12.13
N CYS A 112 -1.57 -4.60 11.08
CA CYS A 112 -2.77 -3.77 11.16
C CYS A 112 -3.86 -4.38 12.06
N LYS A 113 -4.09 -5.68 11.96
CA LYS A 113 -5.06 -6.41 12.82
C LYS A 113 -4.69 -6.39 14.30
N ASN A 114 -3.42 -6.20 14.63
CA ASN A 114 -2.93 -6.07 16.00
C ASN A 114 -2.71 -4.61 16.44
N GLY A 115 -3.29 -3.67 15.73
CA GLY A 115 -3.28 -2.25 16.11
C GLY A 115 -1.98 -1.51 15.80
N GLY A 116 -1.08 -2.12 15.01
CA GLY A 116 0.12 -1.48 14.48
C GLY A 116 -0.12 -0.83 13.12
N ALA A 117 0.95 -0.23 12.58
CA ALA A 117 0.98 0.26 11.21
C ALA A 117 2.37 0.11 10.62
N ALA A 118 2.44 -0.20 9.33
CA ALA A 118 3.68 -0.36 8.60
C ALA A 118 3.60 0.28 7.22
N ASP A 119 4.73 0.86 6.80
CA ASP A 119 4.91 1.33 5.43
C ASP A 119 5.69 0.29 4.61
N TYR A 120 5.42 0.23 3.31
CA TYR A 120 6.29 -0.47 2.37
C TYR A 120 7.47 0.42 1.97
N THR A 121 8.62 -0.20 1.69
CA THR A 121 9.82 0.51 1.26
C THR A 121 10.48 -0.15 0.05
N SER A 122 11.45 0.54 -0.51
CA SER A 122 12.39 0.01 -1.50
C SER A 122 13.82 0.12 -0.98
N GLU A 123 14.73 -0.58 -1.64
CA GLU A 123 16.16 -0.49 -1.36
C GLU A 123 16.70 0.95 -1.52
N ILE A 124 16.12 1.71 -2.48
CA ILE A 124 16.49 3.12 -2.70
C ILE A 124 16.18 3.96 -1.47
N VAL A 125 14.97 3.84 -0.93
CA VAL A 125 14.54 4.57 0.28
C VAL A 125 15.33 4.10 1.49
N LEU A 126 15.54 2.79 1.64
CA LEU A 126 16.30 2.22 2.74
C LEU A 126 17.77 2.73 2.73
N ASN A 127 18.43 2.73 1.57
CA ASN A 127 19.80 3.22 1.41
C ASN A 127 19.91 4.73 1.63
N ALA A 128 18.89 5.50 1.27
CA ALA A 128 18.83 6.95 1.50
C ALA A 128 18.47 7.30 2.97
N SER A 129 18.01 6.35 3.77
CA SER A 129 17.68 6.57 5.18
C SER A 129 18.95 6.79 6.01
N THR A 130 18.83 7.59 7.06
CA THR A 130 19.86 7.71 8.11
C THR A 130 19.48 6.83 9.29
N VAL A 131 20.49 6.23 9.93
CA VAL A 131 20.26 5.46 11.16
C VAL A 131 20.59 6.35 12.36
N LYS A 132 19.65 6.47 13.29
CA LYS A 132 19.82 7.23 14.55
C LYS A 132 19.10 6.51 15.69
N ASN A 133 19.85 6.21 16.75
CA ASN A 133 19.29 5.61 17.98
C ASN A 133 18.42 4.37 17.70
N GLY A 134 18.88 3.48 16.84
CA GLY A 134 18.15 2.26 16.48
C GLY A 134 16.92 2.48 15.61
N LYS A 135 16.84 3.61 14.91
CA LYS A 135 15.76 3.91 13.99
C LYS A 135 16.27 4.27 12.60
N LEU A 136 15.58 3.78 11.57
CA LEU A 136 15.70 4.22 10.19
C LEU A 136 14.89 5.52 10.03
N CYS A 137 15.55 6.61 9.69
CA CYS A 137 14.93 7.92 9.52
C CYS A 137 14.91 8.31 8.04
N TYR A 138 13.71 8.56 7.49
CA TYR A 138 13.52 9.03 6.12
C TYR A 138 12.42 10.09 6.08
N GLY A 139 12.74 11.30 5.66
CA GLY A 139 11.84 12.44 5.77
C GLY A 139 11.35 12.61 7.21
N PRO A 140 10.04 12.73 7.46
CA PRO A 140 9.47 12.87 8.80
C PRO A 140 9.33 11.52 9.53
N LYS A 141 9.56 10.39 8.86
CA LYS A 141 9.32 9.05 9.38
C LYS A 141 10.51 8.46 10.12
N GLN A 142 10.22 7.63 11.13
CA GLN A 142 11.21 6.92 11.93
C GLN A 142 10.74 5.50 12.23
N TYR A 143 11.47 4.51 11.73
CA TYR A 143 11.09 3.11 11.85
C TYR A 143 12.06 2.37 12.77
N GLY A 144 11.52 1.71 13.78
CA GLY A 144 12.29 0.88 14.73
C GLY A 144 12.35 -0.59 14.34
N THR A 145 11.56 -1.02 13.37
CA THR A 145 11.46 -2.41 12.95
C THR A 145 11.39 -2.52 11.43
N LEU A 146 12.20 -3.42 10.88
CA LEU A 146 12.25 -3.77 9.46
C LEU A 146 11.84 -5.24 9.28
N PHE A 147 10.90 -5.50 8.39
CA PHE A 147 10.52 -6.85 7.95
C PHE A 147 11.07 -7.12 6.54
N LEU A 148 11.63 -8.31 6.37
CA LEU A 148 12.18 -8.84 5.11
C LEU A 148 11.44 -10.13 4.74
N PRO A 149 10.24 -10.05 4.13
CA PRO A 149 9.52 -11.23 3.69
C PRO A 149 10.20 -11.87 2.48
N GLU A 150 10.65 -13.11 2.59
CA GLU A 150 11.23 -13.92 1.52
C GLU A 150 12.40 -13.27 0.73
N VAL A 151 13.02 -12.23 1.26
CA VAL A 151 14.14 -11.54 0.61
C VAL A 151 15.36 -12.45 0.61
N THR A 152 15.82 -12.88 -0.58
CA THR A 152 17.05 -13.66 -0.75
C THR A 152 18.16 -12.88 -1.44
N SER A 153 17.80 -11.93 -2.29
CA SER A 153 18.72 -11.11 -3.08
C SER A 153 18.58 -9.64 -2.72
N THR A 154 19.73 -8.99 -2.48
CA THR A 154 19.75 -7.54 -2.25
C THR A 154 21.15 -6.98 -2.53
N ALA A 155 21.25 -5.67 -2.77
CA ALA A 155 22.53 -5.03 -3.03
C ALA A 155 23.42 -4.99 -1.76
N PRO A 156 24.75 -5.08 -1.91
CA PRO A 156 25.68 -4.96 -0.77
C PRO A 156 25.49 -3.68 0.05
N SER A 157 25.12 -2.56 -0.59
CA SER A 157 24.81 -1.30 0.10
C SER A 157 23.60 -1.41 1.02
N THR A 158 22.58 -2.16 0.59
CA THR A 158 21.38 -2.40 1.38
C THR A 158 21.69 -3.29 2.59
N LEU A 159 22.49 -4.34 2.42
CA LEU A 159 22.96 -5.16 3.52
C LEU A 159 23.78 -4.35 4.53
N ALA A 160 24.68 -3.48 4.05
CA ALA A 160 25.43 -2.58 4.92
C ALA A 160 24.54 -1.66 5.73
N LYS A 161 23.47 -1.12 5.10
CA LYS A 161 22.47 -0.28 5.79
C LYS A 161 21.68 -1.07 6.84
N ILE A 162 21.29 -2.28 6.53
CA ILE A 162 20.61 -3.18 7.48
C ILE A 162 21.52 -3.50 8.66
N HIS A 163 22.79 -3.80 8.40
CA HIS A 163 23.78 -4.04 9.45
C HIS A 163 23.99 -2.80 10.34
N GLU A 164 24.12 -1.61 9.74
CA GLU A 164 24.20 -0.34 10.49
C GLU A 164 22.99 -0.16 11.41
N PHE A 165 21.79 -0.44 10.89
CA PHE A 165 20.54 -0.33 11.64
C PHE A 165 20.49 -1.27 12.85
N VAL A 166 20.82 -2.55 12.66
CA VAL A 166 20.86 -3.55 13.74
C VAL A 166 21.94 -3.20 14.77
N SER A 167 23.12 -2.77 14.32
CA SER A 167 24.22 -2.41 15.21
C SER A 167 23.88 -1.26 16.16
N GLN A 168 22.93 -0.40 15.78
CA GLN A 168 22.45 0.71 16.60
C GLN A 168 21.17 0.37 17.41
N GLY A 169 20.73 -0.91 17.41
CA GLY A 169 19.60 -1.38 18.20
C GLY A 169 18.27 -1.47 17.43
N GLY A 170 18.28 -1.31 16.12
CA GLY A 170 17.12 -1.58 15.26
C GLY A 170 16.78 -3.07 15.21
N ARG A 171 15.52 -3.39 14.95
CA ARG A 171 15.03 -4.78 14.89
C ARG A 171 14.77 -5.19 13.45
N VAL A 172 15.27 -6.36 13.04
CA VAL A 172 15.03 -6.94 11.71
C VAL A 172 14.42 -8.32 11.87
N PHE A 173 13.35 -8.57 11.14
CA PHE A 173 12.70 -9.88 11.06
C PHE A 173 12.75 -10.38 9.62
N CYS A 174 13.50 -11.46 9.41
CA CYS A 174 13.48 -12.21 8.16
C CYS A 174 12.38 -13.27 8.25
N ILE A 175 11.48 -13.29 7.28
CA ILE A 175 10.35 -14.23 7.22
C ILE A 175 10.62 -15.23 6.10
N GLU A 176 10.60 -16.54 6.45
CA GLU A 176 10.86 -17.70 5.59
C GLU A 176 12.29 -17.77 5.04
N LYS A 177 12.86 -16.68 4.58
CA LYS A 177 14.18 -16.59 3.97
C LYS A 177 14.97 -15.41 4.53
N TYR A 178 16.25 -15.39 4.25
CA TYR A 178 17.13 -14.26 4.60
C TYR A 178 18.06 -13.93 3.42
N PRO A 179 18.51 -12.68 3.29
CA PRO A 179 19.42 -12.26 2.23
C PRO A 179 20.71 -13.07 2.24
N SER A 180 21.01 -13.76 1.13
CA SER A 180 22.17 -14.64 0.97
C SER A 180 22.87 -14.49 -0.40
N LYS A 181 22.35 -13.64 -1.27
CA LYS A 181 22.87 -13.40 -2.63
C LYS A 181 23.00 -11.90 -2.91
#